data_7b850135718bb55886ec90e893ca20c0
#
_entry.id   7b850135718bb55886ec90e893ca20c0
#
_cell.length_a   1.000
_cell.length_b   1.000
_cell.length_c   1.000
_cell.angle_alpha   90.00
_cell.angle_beta   90.00
_cell.angle_gamma   90.00
#
_symmetry.space_group_name_H-M   'P 1'
#
loop_
_entity.id
_entity.type
_entity.pdbx_description
1 polymer ?
#
loop_
_entity_poly.entity_id
_entity_poly.type
_entity_poly.pdbx_seq_one_letter_code
_entity_poly.pdbx_strand_id
1 'polypeptide(L)'
;MLRLPKFRLHQPATLAEAASILATEGEGARLVAGGTDLWPNLKRRHQKAAEVVSLSRLHELREIRANGDLHLGAMATLTSIERHAAVRERFPALATAGGWISSPVLRNMGTIGGNVCLDTRCTYYNQNEEWRQSISYCMKAEGKICWVAPSSPRCWAVNSADSAPMLVA
;
A
#
# COMPACT_ATOMS: atom_id res chain seq x y z
N MET A 1 16.49 16.58 4.18
CA MET A 1 15.75 15.64 3.30
C MET A 1 15.90 14.22 3.85
N LEU A 2 14.78 13.51 4.08
CA LEU A 2 14.80 12.14 4.58
C LEU A 2 15.32 11.19 3.49
N ARG A 3 16.39 10.45 3.79
CA ARG A 3 16.97 9.46 2.87
C ARG A 3 16.30 8.10 3.05
N LEU A 4 16.18 7.36 1.94
CA LEU A 4 15.82 5.94 1.99
C LEU A 4 16.92 5.15 2.73
N PRO A 5 16.56 4.11 3.50
CA PRO A 5 17.53 3.16 4.00
C PRO A 5 18.19 2.40 2.84
N LYS A 6 19.29 1.72 3.09
CA LYS A 6 19.87 0.78 2.14
C LYS A 6 18.96 -0.44 2.03
N PHE A 7 18.74 -0.91 0.81
CA PHE A 7 18.04 -2.16 0.49
C PHE A 7 18.55 -2.71 -0.83
N ARG A 8 18.31 -3.99 -1.10
CA ARG A 8 18.52 -4.59 -2.41
C ARG A 8 17.23 -4.48 -3.21
N LEU A 9 17.32 -4.05 -4.48
CA LEU A 9 16.17 -3.95 -5.38
C LEU A 9 16.13 -5.13 -6.33
N HIS A 10 15.03 -5.85 -6.33
CA HIS A 10 14.69 -6.90 -7.29
C HIS A 10 13.67 -6.38 -8.30
N GLN A 11 13.83 -6.74 -9.56
CA GLN A 11 12.92 -6.39 -10.65
C GLN A 11 12.54 -7.64 -11.43
N PRO A 12 11.73 -8.54 -10.85
CA PRO A 12 11.34 -9.80 -11.49
C PRO A 12 10.61 -9.54 -12.81
N ALA A 13 10.80 -10.44 -13.76
CA ALA A 13 10.14 -10.42 -15.05
C ALA A 13 8.83 -11.23 -15.06
N THR A 14 8.61 -12.10 -14.06
CA THR A 14 7.42 -12.95 -13.93
C THR A 14 6.87 -12.94 -12.51
N LEU A 15 5.57 -13.26 -12.37
CA LEU A 15 4.94 -13.44 -11.06
C LEU A 15 5.58 -14.58 -10.26
N ALA A 16 5.96 -15.66 -10.91
CA ALA A 16 6.62 -16.79 -10.26
C ALA A 16 7.97 -16.39 -9.65
N GLU A 17 8.76 -15.60 -10.38
CA GLU A 17 10.02 -15.06 -9.87
C GLU A 17 9.78 -14.13 -8.67
N ALA A 18 8.80 -13.23 -8.76
CA ALA A 18 8.45 -12.35 -7.65
C ALA A 18 8.02 -13.13 -6.40
N ALA A 19 7.19 -14.16 -6.57
CA ALA A 19 6.75 -15.02 -5.49
C ALA A 19 7.91 -15.82 -4.86
N SER A 20 8.83 -16.33 -5.70
CA SER A 20 10.02 -17.06 -5.23
C SER A 20 10.92 -16.16 -4.37
N ILE A 21 11.16 -14.92 -4.80
CA ILE A 21 11.96 -13.96 -4.02
C ILE A 21 11.30 -13.70 -2.66
N LEU A 22 9.98 -13.45 -2.65
CA LEU A 22 9.25 -13.22 -1.40
C LEU A 22 9.29 -14.43 -0.46
N ALA A 23 9.17 -15.64 -1.01
CA ALA A 23 9.24 -16.85 -0.21
C ALA A 23 10.64 -17.06 0.40
N THR A 24 11.70 -16.69 -0.32
CA THR A 24 13.08 -16.82 0.12
C THR A 24 13.45 -15.77 1.17
N GLU A 25 13.10 -14.50 0.92
CA GLU A 25 13.51 -13.37 1.76
C GLU A 25 12.55 -13.10 2.94
N GLY A 26 11.35 -13.68 2.91
CA GLY A 26 10.39 -13.66 4.00
C GLY A 26 10.04 -12.24 4.48
N GLU A 27 10.05 -12.03 5.79
CA GLU A 27 9.69 -10.75 6.41
C GLU A 27 10.66 -9.60 6.09
N GLY A 28 11.85 -9.88 5.59
CA GLY A 28 12.84 -8.90 5.14
C GLY A 28 12.45 -8.20 3.84
N ALA A 29 11.58 -8.83 3.05
CA ALA A 29 11.16 -8.32 1.75
C ALA A 29 9.90 -7.46 1.81
N ARG A 30 9.82 -6.47 0.92
CA ARG A 30 8.61 -5.66 0.70
C ARG A 30 8.34 -5.53 -0.79
N LEU A 31 7.06 -5.70 -1.17
CA LEU A 31 6.61 -5.39 -2.52
C LEU A 31 6.50 -3.89 -2.73
N VAL A 32 6.91 -3.42 -3.90
CA VAL A 32 6.62 -2.06 -4.33
C VAL A 32 5.87 -2.08 -5.67
N ALA A 33 4.68 -1.51 -5.65
CA ALA A 33 3.88 -1.20 -6.82
C ALA A 33 4.17 0.23 -7.30
N GLY A 34 3.27 1.19 -7.08
CA GLY A 34 3.50 2.60 -7.38
C GLY A 34 4.46 3.33 -6.44
N GLY A 35 4.74 2.76 -5.27
CA GLY A 35 5.68 3.30 -4.29
C GLY A 35 5.19 4.51 -3.50
N THR A 36 3.99 5.01 -3.76
CA THR A 36 3.44 6.23 -3.13
C THR A 36 3.22 6.10 -1.63
N ASP A 37 3.13 4.89 -1.11
CA ASP A 37 3.07 4.60 0.33
C ASP A 37 4.38 4.01 0.88
N LEU A 38 4.97 3.03 0.21
CA LEU A 38 6.16 2.34 0.71
C LEU A 38 7.36 3.29 0.89
N TRP A 39 7.67 4.11 -0.11
CA TRP A 39 8.84 4.99 -0.03
C TRP A 39 8.74 6.02 1.10
N PRO A 40 7.61 6.73 1.32
CA PRO A 40 7.43 7.57 2.49
C PRO A 40 7.57 6.83 3.82
N ASN A 41 7.02 5.61 3.93
CA ASN A 41 7.11 4.82 5.14
C ASN A 41 8.53 4.34 5.45
N LEU A 42 9.29 3.94 4.43
CA LEU A 42 10.71 3.62 4.60
C LEU A 42 11.54 4.85 5.02
N LYS A 43 11.25 6.02 4.42
CA LYS A 43 11.91 7.28 4.80
C LYS A 43 11.64 7.68 6.25
N ARG A 44 10.42 7.45 6.74
CA ARG A 44 9.99 7.74 8.11
C ARG A 44 10.29 6.62 9.10
N ARG A 45 10.91 5.54 8.66
CA ARG A 45 11.18 4.34 9.48
C ARG A 45 9.95 3.65 10.05
N HIS A 46 8.77 3.87 9.45
CA HIS A 46 7.55 3.12 9.79
C HIS A 46 7.64 1.67 9.34
N GLN A 47 8.32 1.43 8.23
CA GLN A 47 8.59 0.10 7.71
C GLN A 47 10.09 -0.10 7.54
N LYS A 48 10.51 -1.36 7.65
CA LYS A 48 11.88 -1.81 7.38
C LYS A 48 11.82 -2.75 6.16
N ALA A 49 12.82 -2.66 5.30
CA ALA A 49 13.01 -3.57 4.18
C ALA A 49 14.50 -3.74 3.92
N ALA A 50 14.99 -4.97 3.96
CA ALA A 50 16.30 -5.33 3.45
C ALA A 50 16.25 -5.55 1.93
N GLU A 51 15.15 -6.11 1.48
CA GLU A 51 14.88 -6.45 0.09
C GLU A 51 13.60 -5.74 -0.38
N VAL A 52 13.63 -5.17 -1.58
CA VAL A 52 12.46 -4.55 -2.21
C VAL A 52 12.21 -5.21 -3.56
N VAL A 53 11.01 -5.75 -3.75
CA VAL A 53 10.60 -6.44 -4.98
C VAL A 53 9.68 -5.52 -5.76
N SER A 54 10.18 -4.99 -6.87
CA SER A 54 9.41 -4.08 -7.73
C SER A 54 8.55 -4.84 -8.72
N LEU A 55 7.24 -4.55 -8.72
CA LEU A 55 6.28 -5.11 -9.66
C LEU A 55 6.24 -4.36 -11.00
N SER A 56 7.09 -3.35 -11.21
CA SER A 56 7.03 -2.44 -12.36
C SER A 56 7.14 -3.12 -13.72
N ARG A 57 7.83 -4.26 -13.79
CA ARG A 57 8.03 -5.06 -15.02
C ARG A 57 6.92 -6.08 -15.30
N LEU A 58 6.01 -6.30 -14.35
CA LEU A 58 4.90 -7.25 -14.49
C LEU A 58 3.71 -6.55 -15.17
N HIS A 59 3.76 -6.47 -16.50
CA HIS A 59 2.77 -5.70 -17.29
C HIS A 59 1.38 -6.30 -17.21
N GLU A 60 1.25 -7.61 -17.08
CA GLU A 60 -0.01 -8.32 -16.90
C GLU A 60 -0.82 -7.84 -15.68
N LEU A 61 -0.13 -7.34 -14.65
CA LEU A 61 -0.79 -6.77 -13.47
C LEU A 61 -1.40 -5.38 -13.68
N ARG A 62 -1.24 -4.76 -14.86
CA ARG A 62 -1.82 -3.44 -15.17
C ARG A 62 -3.17 -3.52 -15.86
N GLU A 63 -3.58 -4.70 -16.24
CA GLU A 63 -4.75 -4.91 -17.09
C GLU A 63 -6.05 -4.62 -16.33
N ILE A 64 -7.01 -3.99 -17.03
CA ILE A 64 -8.39 -3.82 -16.58
C ILE A 64 -9.28 -4.51 -17.62
N ARG A 65 -10.00 -5.55 -17.23
CA ARG A 65 -10.92 -6.30 -18.07
C ARG A 65 -12.33 -6.28 -17.49
N ALA A 66 -13.32 -6.02 -18.33
CA ALA A 66 -14.72 -5.91 -17.95
C ALA A 66 -15.62 -6.79 -18.84
N ASN A 67 -15.32 -8.09 -18.93
CA ASN A 67 -16.03 -9.08 -19.73
C ASN A 67 -16.91 -9.92 -18.80
N GLY A 68 -18.13 -9.43 -18.49
CA GLY A 68 -18.95 -9.98 -17.42
C GLY A 68 -18.56 -9.41 -16.07
N ASP A 69 -17.60 -10.02 -15.41
CA ASP A 69 -17.01 -9.48 -14.19
C ASP A 69 -15.97 -8.39 -14.46
N LEU A 70 -15.65 -7.60 -13.43
CA LEU A 70 -14.57 -6.64 -13.46
C LEU A 70 -13.30 -7.26 -12.87
N HIS A 71 -12.28 -7.43 -13.71
CA HIS A 71 -10.94 -7.84 -13.30
C HIS A 71 -10.00 -6.64 -13.27
N LEU A 72 -9.42 -6.38 -12.11
CA LEU A 72 -8.44 -5.31 -11.89
C LEU A 72 -7.08 -5.91 -11.56
N GLY A 73 -6.11 -5.70 -12.42
CA GLY A 73 -4.71 -6.04 -12.11
C GLY A 73 -4.20 -5.18 -10.95
N ALA A 74 -3.43 -5.77 -10.04
CA ALA A 74 -2.95 -5.10 -8.83
C ALA A 74 -2.10 -3.84 -9.11
N MET A 75 -1.50 -3.75 -10.31
CA MET A 75 -0.72 -2.60 -10.78
C MET A 75 -1.56 -1.60 -11.59
N ALA A 76 -2.87 -1.81 -11.79
CA ALA A 76 -3.75 -0.81 -12.37
C ALA A 76 -3.72 0.45 -11.50
N THR A 77 -3.42 1.59 -12.09
CA THR A 77 -3.33 2.85 -11.37
C THR A 77 -4.73 3.38 -11.01
N LEU A 78 -4.82 4.14 -9.93
CA LEU A 78 -6.08 4.75 -9.52
C LEU A 78 -6.65 5.65 -10.62
N THR A 79 -5.78 6.39 -11.34
CA THR A 79 -6.19 7.18 -12.51
C THR A 79 -6.71 6.31 -13.66
N SER A 80 -6.09 5.15 -13.92
CA SER A 80 -6.57 4.27 -15.00
C SER A 80 -7.95 3.70 -14.68
N ILE A 81 -8.23 3.37 -13.42
CA ILE A 81 -9.54 2.89 -12.96
C ILE A 81 -10.58 4.02 -13.04
N GLU A 82 -10.27 5.21 -12.50
CA GLU A 82 -11.13 6.39 -12.54
C GLU A 82 -11.59 6.72 -13.96
N ARG A 83 -10.70 6.57 -14.96
CA ARG A 83 -10.94 6.95 -16.36
C ARG A 83 -11.42 5.83 -17.25
N HIS A 84 -11.41 4.59 -16.80
CA HIS A 84 -11.81 3.44 -17.62
C HIS A 84 -13.30 3.47 -17.94
N ALA A 85 -13.68 3.46 -19.21
CA ALA A 85 -15.05 3.62 -19.66
C ALA A 85 -16.01 2.62 -18.99
N ALA A 86 -15.70 1.32 -19.05
CA ALA A 86 -16.55 0.28 -18.47
C ALA A 86 -16.61 0.36 -16.93
N VAL A 87 -15.58 0.84 -16.26
CA VAL A 87 -15.62 1.06 -14.78
C VAL A 87 -16.56 2.22 -14.47
N ARG A 88 -16.49 3.31 -15.22
CA ARG A 88 -17.37 4.47 -15.03
C ARG A 88 -18.84 4.14 -15.29
N GLU A 89 -19.10 3.33 -16.28
CA GLU A 89 -20.45 2.92 -16.66
C GLU A 89 -21.05 1.91 -15.70
N ARG A 90 -20.33 0.84 -15.38
CA ARG A 90 -20.85 -0.32 -14.63
C ARG A 90 -20.55 -0.29 -13.14
N PHE A 91 -19.50 0.40 -12.73
CA PHE A 91 -19.01 0.49 -11.35
C PHE A 91 -18.71 1.95 -10.95
N PRO A 92 -19.69 2.88 -11.10
CA PRO A 92 -19.45 4.32 -10.94
C PRO A 92 -18.97 4.69 -9.52
N ALA A 93 -19.37 3.95 -8.50
CA ALA A 93 -18.91 4.16 -7.14
C ALA A 93 -17.39 3.91 -7.02
N LEU A 94 -16.88 2.86 -7.66
CA LEU A 94 -15.44 2.56 -7.67
C LEU A 94 -14.64 3.62 -8.44
N ALA A 95 -15.16 4.08 -9.59
CA ALA A 95 -14.54 5.18 -10.36
C ALA A 95 -14.46 6.47 -9.52
N THR A 96 -15.55 6.82 -8.84
CA THR A 96 -15.64 7.99 -7.96
C THR A 96 -14.68 7.88 -6.78
N ALA A 97 -14.68 6.74 -6.08
CA ALA A 97 -13.75 6.50 -4.97
C ALA A 97 -12.29 6.63 -5.45
N GLY A 98 -11.94 6.01 -6.60
CA GLY A 98 -10.62 6.14 -7.19
C GLY A 98 -10.21 7.60 -7.42
N GLY A 99 -11.14 8.44 -7.89
CA GLY A 99 -10.93 9.87 -8.14
C GLY A 99 -10.73 10.72 -6.88
N TRP A 100 -11.20 10.27 -5.73
CA TRP A 100 -11.06 11.00 -4.46
C TRP A 100 -9.81 10.63 -3.66
N ILE A 101 -9.14 9.54 -4.03
CA ILE A 101 -7.93 9.10 -3.33
C ILE A 101 -6.80 10.10 -3.62
N SER A 102 -6.27 10.72 -2.56
CA SER A 102 -5.06 11.55 -2.60
C SER A 102 -5.11 12.69 -3.67
N SER A 103 -4.00 12.96 -4.35
CA SER A 103 -3.90 13.96 -5.41
C SER A 103 -3.82 13.31 -6.81
N PRO A 104 -4.17 14.06 -7.89
CA PRO A 104 -4.06 13.54 -9.26
C PRO A 104 -2.67 12.97 -9.60
N VAL A 105 -1.61 13.65 -9.16
CA VAL A 105 -0.22 13.21 -9.41
C VAL A 105 0.05 11.88 -8.72
N LEU A 106 -0.39 11.71 -7.47
CA LEU A 106 -0.22 10.47 -6.73
C LEU A 106 -1.05 9.34 -7.31
N ARG A 107 -2.27 9.61 -7.79
CA ARG A 107 -3.12 8.62 -8.46
C ARG A 107 -2.54 8.07 -9.76
N ASN A 108 -1.70 8.84 -10.45
CA ASN A 108 -0.99 8.36 -11.65
C ASN A 108 0.03 7.26 -11.34
N MET A 109 0.49 7.17 -10.10
CA MET A 109 1.46 6.17 -9.64
C MET A 109 0.87 5.18 -8.66
N GLY A 110 -0.03 5.62 -7.79
CA GLY A 110 -0.73 4.77 -6.82
C GLY A 110 -1.60 3.74 -7.54
N THR A 111 -1.53 2.49 -7.08
CA THR A 111 -2.22 1.35 -7.70
C THR A 111 -3.32 0.81 -6.80
N ILE A 112 -4.30 0.10 -7.39
CA ILE A 112 -5.39 -0.51 -6.63
C ILE A 112 -4.86 -1.54 -5.63
N GLY A 113 -3.93 -2.40 -6.03
CA GLY A 113 -3.32 -3.39 -5.14
C GLY A 113 -2.58 -2.73 -3.98
N GLY A 114 -1.81 -1.65 -4.25
CA GLY A 114 -1.13 -0.90 -3.19
C GLY A 114 -2.11 -0.20 -2.23
N ASN A 115 -3.25 0.30 -2.73
CA ASN A 115 -4.27 0.91 -1.89
C ASN A 115 -5.00 -0.12 -1.01
N VAL A 116 -5.41 -1.26 -1.57
CA VAL A 116 -6.09 -2.33 -0.81
C VAL A 116 -5.17 -2.94 0.25
N CYS A 117 -3.89 -3.08 -0.05
CA CYS A 117 -2.88 -3.62 0.86
C CYS A 117 -2.27 -2.58 1.81
N LEU A 118 -2.87 -1.39 1.95
CA LEU A 118 -2.43 -0.37 2.89
C LEU A 118 -2.42 -0.92 4.31
N ASP A 119 -1.33 -0.69 5.03
CA ASP A 119 -1.26 -1.01 6.45
C ASP A 119 -2.21 -0.12 7.25
N THR A 120 -2.67 -0.60 8.40
CA THR A 120 -3.55 0.13 9.30
C THR A 120 -2.92 1.45 9.76
N ARG A 121 -3.75 2.49 9.93
CA ARG A 121 -3.33 3.85 10.27
C ARG A 121 -3.79 4.27 11.65
N CYS A 122 -2.96 5.10 12.28
CA CYS A 122 -3.25 5.69 13.57
C CYS A 122 -2.38 6.93 13.76
N THR A 123 -2.92 7.97 14.38
CA THR A 123 -2.22 9.23 14.66
C THR A 123 -0.93 9.00 15.45
N TYR A 124 -0.93 8.09 16.41
CA TYR A 124 0.26 7.76 17.23
C TYR A 124 1.32 6.96 16.47
N TYR A 125 0.93 6.22 15.44
CA TYR A 125 1.86 5.47 14.61
C TYR A 125 2.42 6.31 13.46
N ASN A 126 1.61 7.19 12.86
CA ASN A 126 1.97 7.98 11.68
C ASN A 126 2.85 9.22 12.01
N GLN A 127 3.69 9.13 13.02
CA GLN A 127 4.63 10.18 13.43
C GLN A 127 6.06 9.84 12.99
N ASN A 128 6.98 10.82 13.06
CA ASN A 128 8.39 10.58 12.82
C ASN A 128 9.01 9.69 13.91
N GLU A 129 10.20 9.18 13.65
CA GLU A 129 10.87 8.24 14.55
C GLU A 129 11.16 8.85 15.92
N GLU A 130 11.65 10.08 15.95
CA GLU A 130 12.03 10.79 17.16
C GLU A 130 10.81 10.99 18.09
N TRP A 131 9.67 11.36 17.51
CA TRP A 131 8.44 11.51 18.28
C TRP A 131 7.94 10.17 18.82
N ARG A 132 7.98 9.10 18.02
CA ARG A 132 7.58 7.76 18.47
C ARG A 132 8.48 7.24 19.60
N GLN A 133 9.78 7.52 19.54
CA GLN A 133 10.72 7.23 20.62
C GLN A 133 10.37 7.99 21.90
N SER A 134 10.04 9.28 21.81
CA SER A 134 9.72 10.10 22.99
C SER A 134 8.53 9.62 23.78
N ILE A 135 7.58 8.93 23.15
CA ILE A 135 6.42 8.28 23.80
C ILE A 135 6.66 6.79 24.10
N SER A 136 7.89 6.30 24.00
CA SER A 136 8.23 4.88 24.13
C SER A 136 7.48 3.97 23.17
N TYR A 137 7.21 4.45 21.95
CA TYR A 137 6.46 3.79 20.88
C TYR A 137 5.00 3.47 21.25
N CYS A 138 4.31 2.79 20.38
CA CYS A 138 2.97 2.27 20.59
C CYS A 138 2.96 0.75 20.30
N MET A 139 1.92 0.07 20.74
CA MET A 139 1.76 -1.39 20.57
C MET A 139 1.89 -1.86 19.11
N LYS A 140 1.55 -1.03 18.11
CA LYS A 140 1.72 -1.37 16.69
C LYS A 140 3.20 -1.42 16.26
N ALA A 141 4.06 -0.70 16.93
CA ALA A 141 5.50 -0.68 16.66
C ALA A 141 6.26 -1.54 17.70
N GLU A 142 7.02 -0.94 18.57
CA GLU A 142 7.88 -1.63 19.53
C GLU A 142 7.42 -1.41 20.98
N GLY A 143 6.35 -0.63 21.19
CA GLY A 143 5.79 -0.33 22.51
C GLY A 143 4.79 -1.36 23.00
N LYS A 144 4.36 -1.18 24.25
CA LYS A 144 3.44 -2.11 24.93
C LYS A 144 2.02 -1.56 25.07
N ILE A 145 1.82 -0.27 24.85
CA ILE A 145 0.57 0.44 25.12
C ILE A 145 -0.06 0.86 23.78
N CYS A 146 -1.38 0.68 23.65
CA CYS A 146 -2.16 1.33 22.62
C CYS A 146 -2.57 2.72 23.11
N TRP A 147 -1.96 3.79 22.61
CA TRP A 147 -2.23 5.17 23.05
C TRP A 147 -3.64 5.67 22.73
N VAL A 148 -4.34 5.02 21.80
CA VAL A 148 -5.77 5.30 21.55
C VAL A 148 -6.65 4.73 22.68
N ALA A 149 -6.31 3.55 23.18
CA ALA A 149 -7.03 2.86 24.23
C ALA A 149 -6.01 2.15 25.17
N PRO A 150 -5.44 2.86 26.17
CA PRO A 150 -4.34 2.36 26.99
C PRO A 150 -4.60 1.05 27.73
N SER A 151 -5.86 0.76 28.07
CA SER A 151 -6.28 -0.48 28.73
C SER A 151 -6.56 -1.63 27.74
N SER A 152 -6.47 -1.39 26.43
CA SER A 152 -6.77 -2.41 25.44
C SER A 152 -5.62 -3.42 25.30
N PRO A 153 -5.92 -4.73 25.22
CA PRO A 153 -4.91 -5.75 24.97
C PRO A 153 -4.49 -5.82 23.48
N ARG A 154 -5.10 -5.01 22.60
CA ARG A 154 -4.84 -5.01 21.15
C ARG A 154 -4.69 -3.61 20.59
N CYS A 155 -4.01 -3.51 19.44
CA CYS A 155 -3.91 -2.28 18.66
C CYS A 155 -5.25 -1.88 18.05
N TRP A 156 -5.59 -0.59 18.10
CA TRP A 156 -6.81 0.01 17.54
C TRP A 156 -6.56 0.80 16.25
N ALA A 157 -5.42 0.61 15.61
CA ALA A 157 -5.20 1.17 14.29
C ALA A 157 -6.20 0.60 13.28
N VAL A 158 -6.74 1.45 12.40
CA VAL A 158 -7.81 1.09 11.48
C VAL A 158 -7.30 0.92 10.06
N ASN A 159 -7.96 0.08 9.26
CA ASN A 159 -7.75 0.03 7.83
C ASN A 159 -8.22 1.35 7.21
N SER A 160 -7.38 1.94 6.37
CA SER A 160 -7.62 3.23 5.70
C SER A 160 -7.52 3.11 4.17
N ALA A 161 -7.73 1.92 3.63
CA ALA A 161 -7.78 1.69 2.19
C ALA A 161 -9.07 2.27 1.63
N ASP A 162 -8.98 3.42 0.95
CA ASP A 162 -10.14 4.17 0.46
C ASP A 162 -10.97 3.38 -0.57
N SER A 163 -10.33 2.50 -1.34
CA SER A 163 -11.03 1.66 -2.34
C SER A 163 -11.69 0.40 -1.76
N ALA A 164 -11.28 -0.05 -0.56
CA ALA A 164 -11.75 -1.30 0.01
C ALA A 164 -13.28 -1.37 0.19
N PRO A 165 -13.98 -0.32 0.69
CA PRO A 165 -15.43 -0.36 0.81
C PRO A 165 -16.15 -0.59 -0.51
N MET A 166 -15.65 0.00 -1.60
CA MET A 166 -16.24 -0.16 -2.95
C MET A 166 -15.94 -1.50 -3.60
N LEU A 167 -14.94 -2.22 -3.12
CA LEU A 167 -14.60 -3.56 -3.60
C LEU A 167 -15.35 -4.66 -2.82
N VAL A 168 -15.93 -4.33 -1.69
CA VAL A 168 -16.71 -5.26 -0.84
C VAL A 168 -18.21 -5.12 -1.07
N ALA A 169 -18.67 -3.93 -1.46
CA ALA A 169 -20.08 -3.66 -1.76
C ALA A 169 -20.52 -4.25 -3.09
#